data_06ed51852a867652accfa5e5f26cf91b
#
_entry.id   06ed51852a867652accfa5e5f26cf91b
#
_cell.length_a   1.000
_cell.length_b   1.000
_cell.length_c   1.000
_cell.angle_alpha   90.00
_cell.angle_beta   90.00
_cell.angle_gamma   90.00
#
_symmetry.space_group_name_H-M   'P 1'
#
loop_
_entity.id
_entity.type
_entity.pdbx_description
1 polymer ?
#
loop_
_entity_poly.entity_id
_entity_poly.type
_entity_poly.pdbx_seq_one_letter_code
_entity_poly.pdbx_strand_id
1 'polypeptide(L)'
;MRIDNCLFPENLLYDIENFVWISNGENEAATIGITTVIASVAGKLFSIKLKPVGTKLEKGKSCGVLESAKYLGVVRTPISGTIVDVNKSLIDNPKLANDFPYTEGWFVKIRPSDMADLKVLERIENCQDKMRLAIQKLRVRCFAAFPDHEMLQIGVECSATLAKLDELLQEIPAGQVIHLVSDDPTADIEMLRWSEEKGQSLLETRKEGNLFHFIVKKRR
;
A
#
# COMPACT_ATOMS: atom_id res chain seq x y z
N MET A 1 4.73 2.27 -14.07
CA MET A 1 3.86 1.23 -14.68
C MET A 1 2.72 0.86 -13.74
N ARG A 2 1.55 0.45 -14.26
CA ARG A 2 0.46 -0.13 -13.46
C ARG A 2 0.21 -1.58 -13.89
N ILE A 3 0.07 -2.49 -12.90
CA ILE A 3 -0.27 -3.90 -13.10
C ILE A 3 -1.45 -4.21 -12.19
N ASP A 4 -2.59 -4.62 -12.77
CA ASP A 4 -3.84 -4.89 -12.04
C ASP A 4 -4.19 -3.75 -11.05
N ASN A 5 -4.10 -2.49 -11.52
CA ASN A 5 -4.26 -1.23 -10.80
C ASN A 5 -3.17 -0.91 -9.73
N CYS A 6 -2.30 -1.83 -9.40
CA CYS A 6 -1.17 -1.57 -8.50
C CYS A 6 -0.07 -0.76 -9.20
N LEU A 7 0.40 0.30 -8.55
CA LEU A 7 1.47 1.16 -9.07
C LEU A 7 2.84 0.57 -8.77
N PHE A 8 3.73 0.59 -9.77
CA PHE A 8 5.14 0.23 -9.64
C PHE A 8 6.00 1.26 -10.39
N PRO A 9 6.78 2.10 -9.70
CA PRO A 9 7.73 3.02 -10.33
C PRO A 9 8.77 2.27 -11.18
N GLU A 10 9.00 2.76 -12.41
CA GLU A 10 9.88 2.10 -13.39
C GLU A 10 11.36 2.32 -13.10
N ASN A 11 11.67 3.36 -12.33
CA ASN A 11 13.04 3.69 -11.92
C ASN A 11 13.57 2.87 -10.75
N LEU A 12 12.77 1.94 -10.21
CA LEU A 12 13.12 1.08 -9.08
C LEU A 12 13.47 -0.33 -9.55
N LEU A 13 14.22 -1.05 -8.70
CA LEU A 13 14.43 -2.48 -8.81
C LEU A 13 13.54 -3.21 -7.79
N TYR A 14 13.19 -4.46 -8.10
CA TYR A 14 12.23 -5.22 -7.30
C TYR A 14 12.77 -6.60 -6.92
N ASP A 15 12.60 -6.93 -5.65
CA ASP A 15 12.61 -8.30 -5.13
C ASP A 15 11.16 -8.78 -5.09
N ILE A 16 10.79 -9.61 -6.07
CA ILE A 16 9.41 -10.07 -6.25
C ILE A 16 9.02 -11.07 -5.18
N GLU A 17 9.96 -11.88 -4.69
CA GLU A 17 9.68 -12.91 -3.69
C GLU A 17 9.31 -12.30 -2.33
N ASN A 18 9.94 -11.18 -1.97
CA ASN A 18 9.70 -10.47 -0.72
C ASN A 18 8.85 -9.21 -0.89
N PHE A 19 8.44 -8.86 -2.11
CA PHE A 19 7.68 -7.65 -2.44
C PHE A 19 8.32 -6.36 -1.90
N VAL A 20 9.62 -6.27 -2.05
CA VAL A 20 10.43 -5.14 -1.63
C VAL A 20 10.96 -4.43 -2.87
N TRP A 21 10.98 -3.11 -2.82
CA TRP A 21 11.64 -2.29 -3.83
C TRP A 21 12.95 -1.70 -3.29
N ILE A 22 13.85 -1.39 -4.21
CA ILE A 22 15.12 -0.75 -3.93
C ILE A 22 15.43 0.32 -4.97
N SER A 23 15.93 1.45 -4.53
CA SER A 23 16.47 2.49 -5.42
C SER A 23 17.93 2.75 -5.10
N ASN A 24 18.71 3.07 -6.14
CA ASN A 24 20.02 3.64 -5.94
C ASN A 24 19.85 5.09 -5.47
N GLY A 25 20.23 5.34 -4.22
CA GLY A 25 20.19 6.67 -3.62
C GLY A 25 21.47 7.47 -3.89
N GLU A 26 21.46 8.70 -3.44
CA GLU A 26 22.64 9.54 -3.37
C GLU A 26 23.68 8.91 -2.41
N ASN A 27 24.98 9.15 -2.68
CA ASN A 27 26.09 8.66 -1.84
C ASN A 27 26.21 7.13 -1.72
N GLU A 28 25.94 6.39 -2.77
CA GLU A 28 26.11 4.93 -2.83
C GLU A 28 25.24 4.12 -1.84
N ALA A 29 24.28 4.76 -1.16
CA ALA A 29 23.34 4.07 -0.30
C ALA A 29 22.06 3.73 -1.06
N ALA A 30 21.60 2.49 -0.97
CA ALA A 30 20.35 2.04 -1.55
C ALA A 30 19.20 2.21 -0.57
N THR A 31 18.09 2.82 -1.02
CA THR A 31 16.87 2.97 -0.22
C THR A 31 15.96 1.78 -0.45
N ILE A 32 15.39 1.23 0.61
CA ILE A 32 14.55 0.03 0.62
C ILE A 32 13.17 0.36 1.20
N GLY A 33 12.12 -0.16 0.56
CA GLY A 33 10.76 -0.10 1.06
C GLY A 33 9.90 -1.25 0.55
N ILE A 34 8.66 -1.34 1.03
CA ILE A 34 7.70 -2.36 0.61
C ILE A 34 6.91 -1.90 -0.62
N THR A 35 6.47 -2.86 -1.43
CA THR A 35 5.58 -2.55 -2.56
C THR A 35 4.14 -2.37 -2.11
N THR A 36 3.30 -1.77 -2.96
CA THR A 36 1.84 -1.70 -2.77
C THR A 36 1.20 -3.07 -2.55
N VAL A 37 1.81 -4.15 -3.03
CA VAL A 37 1.32 -5.52 -2.83
C VAL A 37 1.33 -5.87 -1.34
N ILE A 38 2.47 -5.71 -0.66
CA ILE A 38 2.56 -5.99 0.78
C ILE A 38 1.74 -4.97 1.58
N ALA A 39 1.74 -3.70 1.21
CA ALA A 39 0.91 -2.69 1.86
C ALA A 39 -0.57 -3.08 1.85
N SER A 40 -1.08 -3.61 0.72
CA SER A 40 -2.47 -4.06 0.57
C SER A 40 -2.75 -5.37 1.33
N VAL A 41 -1.83 -6.36 1.26
CA VAL A 41 -1.97 -7.63 2.01
C VAL A 41 -1.99 -7.38 3.51
N ALA A 42 -1.07 -6.55 3.99
CA ALA A 42 -0.96 -6.22 5.40
C ALA A 42 -2.18 -5.47 5.92
N GLY A 43 -2.81 -4.63 5.10
CA GLY A 43 -3.83 -3.72 5.58
C GLY A 43 -3.23 -2.54 6.35
N LYS A 44 -4.05 -1.78 7.07
CA LYS A 44 -3.62 -0.57 7.81
C LYS A 44 -2.58 -0.90 8.86
N LEU A 45 -1.36 -0.45 8.63
CA LEU A 45 -0.24 -0.64 9.55
C LEU A 45 -0.37 0.28 10.77
N PHE A 46 -0.11 -0.24 11.96
CA PHE A 46 -0.10 0.52 13.20
C PHE A 46 1.25 0.45 13.94
N SER A 47 2.14 -0.48 13.56
CA SER A 47 3.47 -0.60 14.17
C SER A 47 4.50 -1.00 13.11
N ILE A 48 5.61 -0.29 13.12
CA ILE A 48 6.81 -0.62 12.33
C ILE A 48 8.03 -0.52 13.25
N LYS A 49 8.85 -1.58 13.25
CA LYS A 49 10.11 -1.63 13.98
C LYS A 49 11.25 -1.81 13.00
N LEU A 50 12.24 -0.94 13.04
CA LEU A 50 13.39 -0.95 12.14
C LEU A 50 14.65 -1.35 12.93
N LYS A 51 15.56 -2.07 12.28
CA LYS A 51 16.87 -2.31 12.86
C LYS A 51 17.70 -1.04 12.87
N PRO A 52 18.51 -0.81 13.91
CA PRO A 52 19.24 0.45 14.09
C PRO A 52 20.33 0.65 13.03
N VAL A 53 20.68 1.92 12.82
CA VAL A 53 21.85 2.33 12.02
C VAL A 53 23.11 1.63 12.56
N GLY A 54 23.99 1.23 11.65
CA GLY A 54 25.20 0.46 11.94
C GLY A 54 24.99 -1.06 11.90
N THR A 55 23.73 -1.56 11.84
CA THR A 55 23.48 -2.99 11.73
C THR A 55 23.98 -3.53 10.38
N LYS A 56 24.84 -4.56 10.43
CA LYS A 56 25.26 -5.33 9.25
C LYS A 56 24.23 -6.40 8.94
N LEU A 57 23.78 -6.47 7.71
CA LEU A 57 22.80 -7.44 7.23
C LEU A 57 23.34 -8.19 6.03
N GLU A 58 23.09 -9.49 6.00
CA GLU A 58 23.20 -10.31 4.80
C GLU A 58 21.89 -10.25 4.02
N LYS A 59 21.96 -10.44 2.72
CA LYS A 59 20.80 -10.59 1.82
C LYS A 59 19.78 -11.57 2.39
N GLY A 60 18.50 -11.23 2.31
CA GLY A 60 17.39 -12.02 2.84
C GLY A 60 17.14 -11.89 4.34
N LYS A 61 18.02 -11.21 5.10
CA LYS A 61 17.79 -10.96 6.53
C LYS A 61 16.80 -9.80 6.73
N SER A 62 16.12 -9.83 7.89
CA SER A 62 15.16 -8.79 8.25
C SER A 62 15.86 -7.45 8.50
N CYS A 63 15.39 -6.38 7.85
CA CYS A 63 15.75 -4.99 8.18
C CYS A 63 14.66 -4.28 9.01
N GLY A 64 13.46 -4.85 9.08
CA GLY A 64 12.34 -4.34 9.86
C GLY A 64 11.21 -5.33 10.01
N VAL A 65 10.28 -5.00 10.90
CA VAL A 65 9.04 -5.75 11.14
C VAL A 65 7.89 -4.79 10.98
N LEU A 66 6.81 -5.23 10.37
CA LEU A 66 5.57 -4.47 10.22
C LEU A 66 4.39 -5.25 10.80
N GLU A 67 3.45 -4.52 11.41
CA GLU A 67 2.32 -5.09 12.11
C GLU A 67 1.03 -4.32 11.83
N SER A 68 -0.03 -5.07 11.59
CA SER A 68 -1.40 -4.58 11.50
C SER A 68 -2.33 -5.49 12.30
N ALA A 69 -3.63 -5.18 12.32
CA ALA A 69 -4.63 -6.02 13.00
C ALA A 69 -4.70 -7.45 12.43
N LYS A 70 -4.32 -7.67 11.17
CA LYS A 70 -4.42 -8.96 10.48
C LYS A 70 -3.10 -9.53 9.97
N TYR A 71 -1.98 -8.81 10.16
CA TYR A 71 -0.70 -9.18 9.57
C TYR A 71 0.47 -8.84 10.47
N LEU A 72 1.37 -9.80 10.65
CA LEU A 72 2.69 -9.62 11.24
C LEU A 72 3.73 -10.14 10.25
N GLY A 73 4.59 -9.28 9.77
CA GLY A 73 5.56 -9.64 8.74
C GLY A 73 6.93 -9.00 8.92
N VAL A 74 7.91 -9.56 8.24
CA VAL A 74 9.28 -9.06 8.20
C VAL A 74 9.58 -8.44 6.84
N VAL A 75 10.25 -7.29 6.84
CA VAL A 75 10.82 -6.69 5.64
C VAL A 75 12.24 -7.21 5.49
N ARG A 76 12.51 -7.93 4.41
CA ARG A 76 13.82 -8.54 4.15
C ARG A 76 14.63 -7.65 3.22
N THR A 77 15.90 -7.44 3.56
CA THR A 77 16.78 -6.73 2.64
C THR A 77 17.11 -7.59 1.43
N PRO A 78 16.97 -7.07 0.21
CA PRO A 78 17.34 -7.79 -1.02
C PRO A 78 18.85 -7.76 -1.30
N ILE A 79 19.63 -7.02 -0.50
CA ILE A 79 21.07 -6.85 -0.64
C ILE A 79 21.78 -7.00 0.70
N SER A 80 23.06 -7.41 0.66
CA SER A 80 23.96 -7.41 1.81
C SER A 80 24.53 -6.00 2.01
N GLY A 81 24.70 -5.59 3.29
CA GLY A 81 25.25 -4.26 3.57
C GLY A 81 25.06 -3.80 5.01
N THR A 82 25.34 -2.53 5.24
CA THR A 82 25.19 -1.88 6.54
C THR A 82 24.11 -0.82 6.49
N ILE A 83 23.17 -0.83 7.43
CA ILE A 83 22.15 0.21 7.57
C ILE A 83 22.84 1.52 7.91
N VAL A 84 22.66 2.54 7.07
CA VAL A 84 23.22 3.88 7.25
C VAL A 84 22.19 4.93 7.65
N ASP A 85 20.91 4.64 7.40
CA ASP A 85 19.78 5.52 7.76
C ASP A 85 18.50 4.71 7.96
N VAL A 86 17.59 5.21 8.80
CA VAL A 86 16.28 4.62 9.08
C VAL A 86 15.20 5.68 9.03
N ASN A 87 14.06 5.35 8.47
CA ASN A 87 12.94 6.28 8.39
C ASN A 87 12.20 6.39 9.73
N LYS A 88 12.55 7.39 10.53
CA LYS A 88 11.91 7.64 11.82
C LYS A 88 10.43 7.99 11.67
N SER A 89 10.04 8.66 10.57
CA SER A 89 8.64 9.01 10.32
C SER A 89 7.73 7.79 10.23
N LEU A 90 8.25 6.63 9.78
CA LEU A 90 7.49 5.38 9.79
C LEU A 90 7.25 4.82 11.20
N ILE A 91 8.12 5.10 12.14
CA ILE A 91 7.95 4.66 13.54
C ILE A 91 6.83 5.46 14.19
N ASP A 92 6.77 6.76 13.90
CA ASP A 92 5.77 7.68 14.44
C ASP A 92 4.43 7.56 13.70
N ASN A 93 4.47 7.30 12.38
CA ASN A 93 3.30 7.14 11.52
C ASN A 93 3.46 5.95 10.56
N PRO A 94 3.19 4.71 11.01
CA PRO A 94 3.32 3.50 10.19
C PRO A 94 2.48 3.49 8.92
N LYS A 95 1.35 4.22 8.91
CA LYS A 95 0.47 4.34 7.75
C LYS A 95 1.13 4.96 6.52
N LEU A 96 2.22 5.70 6.67
CA LEU A 96 3.00 6.21 5.53
C LEU A 96 3.44 5.10 4.57
N ALA A 97 3.71 3.89 5.09
CA ALA A 97 4.05 2.75 4.25
C ALA A 97 2.84 2.21 3.44
N ASN A 98 1.61 2.49 3.88
CA ASN A 98 0.41 2.18 3.10
C ASN A 98 0.10 3.27 2.07
N ASP A 99 0.15 4.54 2.50
CA ASP A 99 -0.28 5.68 1.68
C ASP A 99 0.76 6.06 0.62
N PHE A 100 2.04 5.99 0.97
CA PHE A 100 3.16 6.47 0.15
C PHE A 100 4.32 5.46 0.11
N PRO A 101 4.06 4.18 -0.28
CA PRO A 101 5.04 3.10 -0.14
C PRO A 101 6.36 3.34 -0.90
N TYR A 102 6.33 4.14 -1.98
CA TYR A 102 7.49 4.38 -2.84
C TYR A 102 8.20 5.72 -2.61
N THR A 103 7.66 6.56 -1.73
CA THR A 103 8.21 7.89 -1.42
C THR A 103 8.45 8.04 0.08
N GLU A 104 7.49 8.54 0.85
CA GLU A 104 7.64 8.77 2.30
C GLU A 104 7.68 7.47 3.11
N GLY A 105 7.16 6.37 2.55
CA GLY A 105 7.08 5.05 3.18
C GLY A 105 8.33 4.16 3.04
N TRP A 106 9.51 4.73 2.74
CA TRP A 106 10.75 3.96 2.74
C TRP A 106 11.14 3.50 4.15
N PHE A 107 11.86 2.39 4.27
CA PHE A 107 12.18 1.75 5.56
C PHE A 107 13.60 2.06 6.04
N VAL A 108 14.59 1.68 5.26
CA VAL A 108 16.00 1.84 5.59
C VAL A 108 16.81 2.24 4.36
N LYS A 109 17.97 2.89 4.61
CA LYS A 109 19.02 3.02 3.58
C LYS A 109 20.18 2.15 3.97
N ILE A 110 20.67 1.36 3.00
CA ILE A 110 21.76 0.40 3.20
C ILE A 110 22.90 0.77 2.27
N ARG A 111 24.11 0.83 2.83
CA ARG A 111 25.33 0.86 2.01
C ARG A 111 25.66 -0.58 1.63
N PRO A 112 25.58 -0.94 0.34
CA PRO A 112 25.86 -2.30 -0.11
C PRO A 112 27.28 -2.74 0.24
N SER A 113 27.46 -3.98 0.66
CA SER A 113 28.78 -4.62 0.78
C SER A 113 29.16 -5.42 -0.46
N ASP A 114 28.16 -5.81 -1.27
CA ASP A 114 28.34 -6.49 -2.54
C ASP A 114 27.36 -5.90 -3.58
N MET A 115 27.90 -5.29 -4.62
CA MET A 115 27.09 -4.73 -5.73
C MET A 115 26.53 -5.82 -6.66
N ALA A 116 27.01 -7.06 -6.55
CA ALA A 116 26.45 -8.19 -7.31
C ALA A 116 25.01 -8.49 -6.88
N ASP A 117 24.64 -8.23 -5.62
CA ASP A 117 23.28 -8.41 -5.13
C ASP A 117 22.25 -7.57 -5.91
N LEU A 118 22.62 -6.38 -6.38
CA LEU A 118 21.74 -5.51 -7.18
C LEU A 118 21.47 -6.06 -8.58
N LYS A 119 22.42 -6.83 -9.15
CA LYS A 119 22.32 -7.35 -10.52
C LYS A 119 21.26 -8.44 -10.69
N VAL A 120 20.84 -9.08 -9.61
CA VAL A 120 19.81 -10.13 -9.63
C VAL A 120 18.41 -9.60 -9.43
N LEU A 121 18.27 -8.30 -9.14
CA LEU A 121 16.99 -7.63 -9.01
C LEU A 121 16.49 -7.18 -10.40
N GLU A 122 15.19 -7.21 -10.57
CA GLU A 122 14.58 -6.95 -11.86
C GLU A 122 13.88 -5.58 -11.87
N ARG A 123 13.93 -4.88 -13.01
CA ARG A 123 13.01 -3.76 -13.26
C ARG A 123 11.62 -4.29 -13.52
N ILE A 124 10.60 -3.47 -13.25
CA ILE A 124 9.21 -3.93 -13.36
C ILE A 124 8.84 -4.38 -14.78
N GLU A 125 9.43 -3.78 -15.81
CA GLU A 125 9.21 -4.17 -17.22
C GLU A 125 9.59 -5.63 -17.48
N ASN A 126 10.64 -6.12 -16.80
CA ASN A 126 11.17 -7.47 -16.98
C ASN A 126 10.44 -8.53 -16.13
N CYS A 127 9.71 -8.11 -15.11
CA CYS A 127 9.08 -9.02 -14.16
C CYS A 127 7.55 -8.82 -14.02
N GLN A 128 6.95 -8.05 -14.93
CA GLN A 128 5.52 -7.69 -14.85
C GLN A 128 4.59 -8.90 -14.77
N ASP A 129 4.85 -9.99 -15.51
CA ASP A 129 4.01 -11.18 -15.49
C ASP A 129 4.12 -11.94 -14.19
N LYS A 130 5.32 -12.04 -13.61
CA LYS A 130 5.53 -12.62 -12.27
C LYS A 130 4.78 -11.81 -11.22
N MET A 131 4.86 -10.47 -11.30
CA MET A 131 4.17 -9.58 -10.37
C MET A 131 2.65 -9.68 -10.52
N ARG A 132 2.12 -9.76 -11.74
CA ARG A 132 0.69 -9.97 -12.01
C ARG A 132 0.18 -11.27 -11.40
N LEU A 133 0.90 -12.37 -11.62
CA LEU A 133 0.56 -13.66 -11.01
C LEU A 133 0.55 -13.60 -9.48
N ALA A 134 1.50 -12.88 -8.89
CA ALA A 134 1.55 -12.69 -7.43
C ALA A 134 0.36 -11.87 -6.91
N ILE A 135 0.01 -10.75 -7.57
CA ILE A 135 -1.17 -9.92 -7.26
C ILE A 135 -2.44 -10.78 -7.28
N GLN A 136 -2.63 -11.57 -8.35
CA GLN A 136 -3.80 -12.43 -8.52
C GLN A 136 -3.85 -13.54 -7.46
N LYS A 137 -2.73 -14.23 -7.22
CA LYS A 137 -2.62 -15.29 -6.19
C LYS A 137 -2.93 -14.78 -4.80
N LEU A 138 -2.45 -13.59 -4.46
CA LEU A 138 -2.68 -12.94 -3.17
C LEU A 138 -4.02 -12.20 -3.11
N ARG A 139 -4.78 -12.15 -4.21
CA ARG A 139 -6.05 -11.43 -4.36
C ARG A 139 -5.95 -9.97 -3.92
N VAL A 140 -4.82 -9.34 -4.26
CA VAL A 140 -4.57 -7.94 -3.92
C VAL A 140 -5.44 -7.04 -4.77
N ARG A 141 -6.06 -6.05 -4.12
CA ARG A 141 -6.74 -4.93 -4.78
C ARG A 141 -6.04 -3.64 -4.42
N CYS A 142 -5.48 -3.00 -5.43
CA CYS A 142 -4.94 -1.65 -5.27
C CYS A 142 -5.99 -0.63 -5.72
N PHE A 143 -6.26 0.36 -4.91
CA PHE A 143 -7.20 1.45 -5.16
C PHE A 143 -6.47 2.78 -5.33
N ALA A 144 -7.20 3.82 -5.72
CA ALA A 144 -6.66 5.18 -5.88
C ALA A 144 -6.09 5.78 -4.58
N ALA A 145 -6.57 5.32 -3.42
CA ALA A 145 -6.01 5.63 -2.12
C ALA A 145 -6.14 4.41 -1.20
N PHE A 146 -5.24 4.28 -0.22
CA PHE A 146 -5.31 3.21 0.77
C PHE A 146 -6.45 3.47 1.76
N PRO A 147 -7.40 2.52 1.97
CA PRO A 147 -8.54 2.74 2.85
C PRO A 147 -8.16 2.65 4.33
N ASP A 148 -8.70 3.59 5.11
CA ASP A 148 -8.64 3.58 6.57
C ASP A 148 -9.74 2.71 7.17
N HIS A 149 -10.89 2.64 6.48
CA HIS A 149 -12.09 1.93 6.90
C HIS A 149 -12.65 1.11 5.75
N GLU A 150 -13.23 -0.04 6.10
CA GLU A 150 -13.97 -0.88 5.17
C GLU A 150 -15.44 -0.92 5.58
N MET A 151 -16.33 -0.75 4.61
CA MET A 151 -17.78 -0.75 4.79
C MET A 151 -18.41 -1.71 3.77
N LEU A 152 -18.82 -2.89 4.23
CA LEU A 152 -19.46 -3.91 3.41
C LEU A 152 -20.97 -3.81 3.53
N GLN A 153 -21.67 -3.49 2.44
CA GLN A 153 -23.11 -3.31 2.38
C GLN A 153 -23.71 -4.20 1.28
N ILE A 154 -23.62 -5.51 1.52
CA ILE A 154 -24.16 -6.53 0.61
C ILE A 154 -25.59 -6.84 0.99
N GLY A 155 -26.52 -6.84 0.03
CA GLY A 155 -27.95 -7.02 0.23
C GLY A 155 -28.61 -5.84 0.96
N VAL A 156 -27.98 -4.67 0.94
CA VAL A 156 -28.49 -3.44 1.58
C VAL A 156 -28.84 -2.43 0.50
N GLU A 157 -30.03 -1.86 0.56
CA GLU A 157 -30.47 -0.81 -0.37
C GLU A 157 -29.56 0.41 -0.30
N CYS A 158 -29.39 1.11 -1.46
CA CYS A 158 -28.49 2.24 -1.58
C CYS A 158 -28.79 3.36 -0.57
N SER A 159 -30.07 3.68 -0.34
CA SER A 159 -30.49 4.71 0.63
C SER A 159 -30.00 4.44 2.06
N ALA A 160 -30.11 3.18 2.52
CA ALA A 160 -29.63 2.77 3.84
C ALA A 160 -28.09 2.74 3.90
N THR A 161 -27.45 2.38 2.79
CA THR A 161 -25.98 2.41 2.64
C THR A 161 -25.46 3.85 2.76
N LEU A 162 -26.07 4.80 2.08
CA LEU A 162 -25.71 6.21 2.13
C LEU A 162 -25.90 6.83 3.53
N ALA A 163 -26.99 6.47 4.23
CA ALA A 163 -27.22 6.91 5.61
C ALA A 163 -26.09 6.44 6.55
N LYS A 164 -25.70 5.16 6.47
CA LYS A 164 -24.56 4.63 7.24
C LYS A 164 -23.24 5.26 6.86
N LEU A 165 -23.04 5.58 5.58
CA LEU A 165 -21.84 6.26 5.12
C LEU A 165 -21.76 7.69 5.69
N ASP A 166 -22.90 8.40 5.74
CA ASP A 166 -23.00 9.72 6.38
C ASP A 166 -22.66 9.64 7.88
N GLU A 167 -23.19 8.63 8.60
CA GLU A 167 -22.88 8.38 10.02
C GLU A 167 -21.38 8.15 10.22
N LEU A 168 -20.77 7.23 9.46
CA LEU A 168 -19.34 6.94 9.57
C LEU A 168 -18.49 8.18 9.27
N LEU A 169 -18.87 8.98 8.27
CA LEU A 169 -18.18 10.22 7.93
C LEU A 169 -18.25 11.27 9.05
N GLN A 170 -19.28 11.28 9.89
CA GLN A 170 -19.33 12.18 11.05
C GLN A 170 -18.32 11.80 12.12
N GLU A 171 -18.04 10.51 12.29
CA GLU A 171 -17.17 9.98 13.33
C GLU A 171 -15.68 10.03 13.00
N ILE A 172 -15.31 9.88 11.72
CA ILE A 172 -13.90 9.79 11.31
C ILE A 172 -13.27 11.17 11.05
N PRO A 173 -11.95 11.34 11.21
CA PRO A 173 -11.24 12.56 10.86
C PRO A 173 -11.28 12.90 9.36
N ALA A 174 -11.18 14.19 9.02
CA ALA A 174 -10.99 14.62 7.64
C ALA A 174 -9.70 14.02 7.03
N GLY A 175 -9.74 13.73 5.74
CA GLY A 175 -8.64 13.11 5.01
C GLY A 175 -8.64 11.59 5.05
N GLN A 176 -9.40 10.94 5.94
CA GLN A 176 -9.52 9.49 5.96
C GLN A 176 -10.31 8.95 4.77
N VAL A 177 -10.00 7.72 4.40
CA VAL A 177 -10.51 7.03 3.21
C VAL A 177 -11.36 5.83 3.62
N ILE A 178 -12.54 5.72 3.03
CA ILE A 178 -13.46 4.59 3.20
C ILE A 178 -13.48 3.78 1.90
N HIS A 179 -13.34 2.46 2.02
CA HIS A 179 -13.65 1.51 0.97
C HIS A 179 -15.05 0.96 1.22
N LEU A 180 -16.02 1.43 0.45
CA LEU A 180 -17.39 0.95 0.47
C LEU A 180 -17.59 -0.09 -0.63
N VAL A 181 -18.23 -1.21 -0.27
CA VAL A 181 -18.65 -2.26 -1.22
C VAL A 181 -20.16 -2.42 -1.15
N SER A 182 -20.82 -2.41 -2.32
CA SER A 182 -22.26 -2.61 -2.46
C SER A 182 -22.56 -3.50 -3.66
N ASP A 183 -23.65 -4.26 -3.60
CA ASP A 183 -24.21 -5.04 -4.71
C ASP A 183 -25.51 -4.44 -5.26
N ASP A 184 -25.91 -3.26 -4.76
CA ASP A 184 -27.07 -2.55 -5.27
C ASP A 184 -26.82 -2.07 -6.71
N PRO A 185 -27.68 -2.44 -7.68
CA PRO A 185 -27.48 -2.12 -9.10
C PRO A 185 -27.51 -0.63 -9.43
N THR A 186 -28.02 0.23 -8.52
CA THR A 186 -28.09 1.70 -8.69
C THR A 186 -26.94 2.42 -7.98
N ALA A 187 -26.08 1.68 -7.25
CA ALA A 187 -25.08 2.25 -6.36
C ALA A 187 -24.12 3.22 -7.05
N ASP A 188 -23.74 2.98 -8.31
CA ASP A 188 -22.80 3.83 -9.05
C ASP A 188 -23.37 5.23 -9.30
N ILE A 189 -24.64 5.33 -9.69
CA ILE A 189 -25.33 6.60 -9.96
C ILE A 189 -25.60 7.35 -8.66
N GLU A 190 -26.11 6.64 -7.66
CA GLU A 190 -26.47 7.23 -6.36
C GLU A 190 -25.23 7.71 -5.59
N MET A 191 -24.13 6.97 -5.63
CA MET A 191 -22.86 7.38 -5.01
C MET A 191 -22.27 8.63 -5.65
N LEU A 192 -22.35 8.75 -6.99
CA LEU A 192 -21.90 9.94 -7.69
C LEU A 192 -22.70 11.17 -7.24
N ARG A 193 -24.04 11.07 -7.30
CA ARG A 193 -24.95 12.14 -6.86
C ARG A 193 -24.69 12.53 -5.40
N TRP A 194 -24.64 11.55 -4.50
CA TRP A 194 -24.36 11.76 -3.09
C TRP A 194 -23.04 12.49 -2.86
N SER A 195 -21.98 12.10 -3.59
CA SER A 195 -20.65 12.71 -3.42
C SER A 195 -20.65 14.19 -3.79
N GLU A 196 -21.40 14.57 -4.82
CA GLU A 196 -21.60 15.97 -5.25
C GLU A 196 -22.44 16.75 -4.22
N GLU A 197 -23.56 16.19 -3.79
CA GLU A 197 -24.46 16.83 -2.81
C GLU A 197 -23.79 17.06 -1.45
N LYS A 198 -23.01 16.07 -0.97
CA LYS A 198 -22.31 16.14 0.32
C LYS A 198 -20.93 16.80 0.24
N GLY A 199 -20.44 17.07 -0.96
CA GLY A 199 -19.12 17.66 -1.18
C GLY A 199 -17.95 16.74 -0.76
N GLN A 200 -18.17 15.43 -0.74
CA GLN A 200 -17.13 14.43 -0.43
C GLN A 200 -16.35 14.05 -1.70
N SER A 201 -15.14 13.47 -1.53
CA SER A 201 -14.36 13.04 -2.68
C SER A 201 -14.60 11.56 -2.98
N LEU A 202 -15.31 11.27 -4.07
CA LEU A 202 -15.33 9.94 -4.66
C LEU A 202 -14.08 9.78 -5.55
N LEU A 203 -13.06 9.07 -5.03
CA LEU A 203 -11.75 8.94 -5.70
C LEU A 203 -11.76 7.86 -6.77
N GLU A 204 -12.56 6.80 -6.56
CA GLU A 204 -12.66 5.68 -7.49
C GLU A 204 -14.02 5.00 -7.35
N THR A 205 -14.55 4.59 -8.50
CA THR A 205 -15.67 3.63 -8.63
C THR A 205 -15.17 2.49 -9.49
N ARG A 206 -15.29 1.24 -8.99
CA ARG A 206 -14.90 0.04 -9.71
C ARG A 206 -15.99 -0.99 -9.61
N LYS A 207 -16.31 -1.64 -10.73
CA LYS A 207 -17.24 -2.77 -10.77
C LYS A 207 -16.47 -4.07 -10.95
N GLU A 208 -16.68 -5.03 -10.05
CA GLU A 208 -16.12 -6.39 -10.12
C GLU A 208 -17.28 -7.41 -10.01
N GLY A 209 -17.68 -7.98 -11.14
CA GLY A 209 -18.87 -8.84 -11.20
C GLY A 209 -20.15 -8.04 -10.89
N ASN A 210 -20.87 -8.43 -9.84
CA ASN A 210 -22.04 -7.72 -9.33
C ASN A 210 -21.73 -6.73 -8.19
N LEU A 211 -20.46 -6.58 -7.79
CA LEU A 211 -20.06 -5.72 -6.72
C LEU A 211 -19.51 -4.39 -7.27
N PHE A 212 -19.91 -3.31 -6.62
CA PHE A 212 -19.32 -2.00 -6.78
C PHE A 212 -18.40 -1.70 -5.61
N HIS A 213 -17.20 -1.24 -5.91
CA HIS A 213 -16.21 -0.76 -4.95
C HIS A 213 -16.06 0.76 -5.11
N PHE A 214 -16.25 1.48 -4.03
CA PHE A 214 -16.11 2.93 -3.99
C PHE A 214 -15.00 3.32 -3.01
N ILE A 215 -14.14 4.20 -3.44
CA ILE A 215 -13.11 4.82 -2.59
C ILE A 215 -13.53 6.25 -2.31
N VAL A 216 -13.96 6.49 -1.09
CA VAL A 216 -14.48 7.79 -0.64
C VAL A 216 -13.50 8.41 0.35
N LYS A 217 -13.08 9.65 0.08
CA LYS A 217 -12.23 10.41 1.01
C LYS A 217 -13.04 11.52 1.66
N LYS A 218 -13.02 11.55 2.99
CA LYS A 218 -13.64 12.64 3.76
C LYS A 218 -12.89 13.95 3.50
N ARG A 219 -13.59 14.99 3.04
CA ARG A 219 -12.99 16.31 2.80
C ARG A 219 -13.00 17.22 4.03
N ARG A 220 -14.07 17.22 4.82
CA ARG A 220 -14.25 18.07 6.01
C ARG A 220 -15.00 17.33 7.12
#